data_6a00bd88b88af4ad027dd708524701be
#
_entry.id   6a00bd88b88af4ad027dd708524701be
#
_cell.length_a   1.000
_cell.length_b   1.000
_cell.length_c   1.000
_cell.angle_alpha   90.00
_cell.angle_beta   90.00
_cell.angle_gamma   90.00
#
_symmetry.space_group_name_H-M   'P 1'
#
loop_
_entity.id
_entity.type
_entity.pdbx_description
1 polymer ?
#
loop_
_entity_poly.entity_id
_entity_poly.type
_entity_poly.pdbx_seq_one_letter_code
_entity_poly.pdbx_strand_id
1 'polypeptide(L)'
;GCHVTKHPDGKMHPLGAIASQLASAYANNQNQNENLVKMGWLDRAPDAKTPKSWKDEAASTQDRAQAYLNIHCGHCHNPDGAADTSALILDGSHNAAINRGVCKTPVAAGGGAGDMLYSIVPGAPDRSILLYRMESSEPDEMMPELGRSLIHSEGIALIKQWIREMPGSCPN
;
A
#
# COMPACT_ATOMS: atom_id res chain seq x y z
N GLY A 1 -10.63 13.61 -4.51
CA GLY A 1 -10.54 12.19 -4.55
C GLY A 1 -10.27 11.49 -3.25
N CYS A 2 -9.15 11.78 -2.53
CA CYS A 2 -8.67 10.93 -1.41
C CYS A 2 -9.65 10.72 -0.25
N HIS A 3 -10.54 11.67 0.02
CA HIS A 3 -11.52 11.61 1.10
C HIS A 3 -12.93 11.26 0.65
N VAL A 4 -13.07 10.61 -0.50
CA VAL A 4 -14.37 10.20 -1.04
C VAL A 4 -14.26 8.76 -1.55
N THR A 5 -15.16 7.89 -1.08
CA THR A 5 -15.30 6.54 -1.64
C THR A 5 -16.03 6.62 -2.99
N LYS A 6 -15.65 5.76 -3.95
CA LYS A 6 -16.32 5.73 -5.28
C LYS A 6 -16.42 7.12 -5.90
N HIS A 7 -15.33 7.83 -5.96
CA HIS A 7 -15.25 9.19 -6.52
C HIS A 7 -15.82 9.23 -7.96
N PRO A 8 -16.61 10.27 -8.34
CA PRO A 8 -16.94 11.47 -7.55
C PRO A 8 -18.20 11.36 -6.68
N ASP A 9 -19.03 10.33 -6.84
CA ASP A 9 -20.40 10.26 -6.33
C ASP A 9 -20.55 9.61 -4.96
N GLY A 10 -19.42 9.22 -4.36
CA GLY A 10 -19.38 8.52 -3.09
C GLY A 10 -19.56 9.41 -1.86
N LYS A 11 -19.45 8.78 -0.70
CA LYS A 11 -19.55 9.45 0.61
C LYS A 11 -18.18 9.90 1.10
N MET A 12 -18.18 10.92 1.95
CA MET A 12 -16.96 11.33 2.64
C MET A 12 -16.38 10.15 3.42
N HIS A 13 -15.10 9.92 3.21
CA HIS A 13 -14.31 8.88 3.85
C HIS A 13 -13.11 9.50 4.57
N PRO A 14 -13.09 9.50 5.91
CA PRO A 14 -11.93 9.96 6.65
C PRO A 14 -10.74 9.02 6.37
N LEU A 15 -9.60 9.58 5.98
CA LEU A 15 -8.35 8.86 5.98
C LEU A 15 -7.83 8.86 7.41
N GLY A 16 -7.97 7.77 8.07
CA GLY A 16 -7.57 7.64 9.47
C GLY A 16 -6.97 6.28 9.73
N ALA A 17 -6.58 6.08 10.99
CA ALA A 17 -6.11 4.78 11.42
C ALA A 17 -7.21 3.74 11.26
N ILE A 18 -6.90 2.67 10.55
CA ILE A 18 -7.80 1.51 10.42
C ILE A 18 -7.62 0.56 11.62
N ALA A 19 -8.60 -0.29 11.87
CA ALA A 19 -8.62 -1.18 13.02
C ALA A 19 -7.35 -2.04 13.17
N SER A 20 -6.77 -2.52 12.06
CA SER A 20 -5.52 -3.28 12.06
C SER A 20 -4.32 -2.45 12.54
N GLN A 21 -4.25 -1.17 12.21
CA GLN A 21 -3.18 -0.28 12.67
C GLN A 21 -3.33 0.00 14.18
N LEU A 22 -4.56 0.14 14.68
CA LEU A 22 -4.87 0.33 16.09
C LEU A 22 -4.80 -0.97 16.91
N ALA A 23 -4.69 -2.13 16.26
CA ALA A 23 -4.48 -3.40 16.95
C ALA A 23 -3.07 -3.55 17.52
N SER A 24 -2.13 -2.68 17.14
CA SER A 24 -0.77 -2.68 17.71
C SER A 24 -0.76 -2.22 19.16
N ALA A 25 0.19 -2.76 19.94
CA ALA A 25 0.42 -2.33 21.31
C ALA A 25 0.95 -0.89 21.35
N TYR A 26 0.37 -0.09 22.22
CA TYR A 26 0.82 1.26 22.54
C TYR A 26 1.47 1.26 23.94
N ALA A 27 1.91 2.40 24.43
CA ALA A 27 2.77 2.67 25.59
C ALA A 27 2.73 1.69 26.80
N ASN A 28 1.77 0.81 26.94
CA ASN A 28 1.64 -0.16 28.04
C ASN A 28 1.41 -1.60 27.54
N ASN A 29 1.85 -1.95 26.35
CA ASN A 29 1.56 -3.24 25.69
C ASN A 29 0.06 -3.55 25.56
N GLN A 30 -0.80 -2.54 25.55
CA GLN A 30 -2.24 -2.70 25.40
C GLN A 30 -2.66 -2.42 23.95
N ASN A 31 -3.55 -3.27 23.44
CA ASN A 31 -4.18 -3.05 22.15
C ASN A 31 -5.02 -1.77 22.19
N GLN A 32 -4.79 -0.85 21.24
CA GLN A 32 -5.49 0.44 21.23
C GLN A 32 -7.00 0.28 21.01
N ASN A 33 -7.44 -0.68 20.19
CA ASN A 33 -8.88 -0.94 20.03
C ASN A 33 -9.55 -1.34 21.35
N GLU A 34 -8.88 -2.17 22.17
CA GLU A 34 -9.39 -2.54 23.50
C GLU A 34 -9.45 -1.35 24.44
N ASN A 35 -8.47 -0.45 24.37
CA ASN A 35 -8.51 0.77 25.16
C ASN A 35 -9.66 1.69 24.75
N LEU A 36 -9.95 1.81 23.45
CA LEU A 36 -11.09 2.59 22.97
C LEU A 36 -12.42 2.02 23.47
N VAL A 37 -12.53 0.67 23.58
CA VAL A 37 -13.69 0.03 24.21
C VAL A 37 -13.79 0.37 25.70
N LYS A 38 -12.68 0.27 26.45
CA LYS A 38 -12.64 0.63 27.89
C LYS A 38 -13.03 2.09 28.15
N MET A 39 -12.70 2.98 27.22
CA MET A 39 -13.06 4.39 27.27
C MET A 39 -14.50 4.66 26.82
N GLY A 40 -15.24 3.67 26.35
CA GLY A 40 -16.61 3.82 25.85
C GLY A 40 -16.70 4.49 24.47
N TRP A 41 -15.62 4.54 23.71
CA TRP A 41 -15.58 5.11 22.35
C TRP A 41 -15.92 4.08 21.27
N LEU A 42 -15.77 2.81 21.57
CA LEU A 42 -16.19 1.69 20.75
C LEU A 42 -17.06 0.73 21.59
N ASP A 43 -18.11 0.19 20.99
CA ASP A 43 -18.97 -0.83 21.63
C ASP A 43 -18.21 -2.17 21.80
N ARG A 44 -17.35 -2.49 20.86
CA ARG A 44 -16.53 -3.72 20.88
C ARG A 44 -15.22 -3.51 20.11
N ALA A 45 -14.19 -4.25 20.49
CA ALA A 45 -12.95 -4.28 19.74
C ALA A 45 -13.16 -5.00 18.38
N PRO A 46 -12.73 -4.41 17.26
CA PRO A 46 -12.75 -5.08 15.96
C PRO A 46 -11.83 -6.32 15.96
N ASP A 47 -12.25 -7.38 15.28
CA ASP A 47 -11.38 -8.52 14.99
C ASP A 47 -10.38 -8.12 13.89
N ALA A 48 -9.24 -7.58 14.30
CA ALA A 48 -8.23 -7.10 13.39
C ALA A 48 -6.84 -7.58 13.81
N LYS A 49 -6.14 -8.20 12.88
CA LYS A 49 -4.75 -8.62 13.09
C LYS A 49 -3.82 -7.42 12.97
N THR A 50 -2.88 -7.31 13.89
CA THR A 50 -1.80 -6.32 13.81
C THR A 50 -0.94 -6.60 12.58
N PRO A 51 -0.77 -5.64 11.67
CA PRO A 51 0.15 -5.80 10.55
C PRO A 51 1.59 -5.86 11.07
N LYS A 52 2.46 -6.52 10.33
CA LYS A 52 3.88 -6.50 10.64
C LYS A 52 4.43 -5.08 10.42
N SER A 53 5.30 -4.63 11.30
CA SER A 53 6.02 -3.38 11.07
C SER A 53 6.97 -3.55 9.89
N TRP A 54 7.09 -2.54 9.04
CA TRP A 54 8.09 -2.54 7.97
C TRP A 54 9.54 -2.59 8.51
N LYS A 55 9.72 -2.22 9.78
CA LYS A 55 11.00 -2.28 10.51
C LYS A 55 11.24 -3.61 11.22
N ASP A 56 10.27 -4.50 11.27
CA ASP A 56 10.39 -5.79 11.97
C ASP A 56 11.21 -6.78 11.13
N GLU A 57 12.50 -6.81 11.34
CA GLU A 57 13.42 -7.71 10.61
C GLU A 57 13.18 -9.20 10.87
N ALA A 58 12.43 -9.55 11.90
CA ALA A 58 12.01 -10.94 12.14
C ALA A 58 10.83 -11.37 11.25
N ALA A 59 10.11 -10.41 10.66
CA ALA A 59 9.04 -10.69 9.71
C ALA A 59 9.58 -10.89 8.29
N SER A 60 8.84 -11.64 7.46
CA SER A 60 9.20 -11.83 6.05
C SER A 60 9.25 -10.50 5.29
N THR A 61 10.14 -10.38 4.32
CA THR A 61 10.21 -9.20 3.44
C THR A 61 8.86 -8.93 2.79
N GLN A 62 8.12 -9.97 2.40
CA GLN A 62 6.78 -9.85 1.83
C GLN A 62 5.78 -9.22 2.79
N ASP A 63 5.70 -9.69 4.05
CA ASP A 63 4.76 -9.14 5.03
C ASP A 63 5.07 -7.68 5.34
N ARG A 64 6.35 -7.35 5.46
CA ARG A 64 6.83 -5.98 5.68
C ARG A 64 6.49 -5.06 4.50
N ALA A 65 6.73 -5.52 3.27
CA ALA A 65 6.42 -4.76 2.05
C ALA A 65 4.91 -4.56 1.90
N GLN A 66 4.10 -5.58 2.15
CA GLN A 66 2.64 -5.47 2.09
C GLN A 66 2.10 -4.51 3.16
N ALA A 67 2.61 -4.56 4.38
CA ALA A 67 2.24 -3.61 5.43
C ALA A 67 2.61 -2.17 5.05
N TYR A 68 3.79 -1.97 4.46
CA TYR A 68 4.23 -0.67 3.96
C TYR A 68 3.30 -0.13 2.86
N LEU A 69 2.98 -0.96 1.86
CA LEU A 69 2.10 -0.58 0.75
C LEU A 69 0.66 -0.30 1.23
N ASN A 70 0.15 -1.09 2.16
CA ASN A 70 -1.17 -0.87 2.75
C ASN A 70 -1.25 0.52 3.40
N ILE A 71 -0.28 0.88 4.22
CA ILE A 71 -0.28 2.15 4.95
C ILE A 71 -0.12 3.35 4.01
N HIS A 72 0.79 3.27 3.05
CA HIS A 72 1.17 4.42 2.23
C HIS A 72 0.41 4.53 0.91
N CYS A 73 -0.17 3.45 0.42
CA CYS A 73 -0.79 3.38 -0.90
C CYS A 73 -2.24 2.88 -0.86
N GLY A 74 -2.56 1.98 0.08
CA GLY A 74 -3.86 1.29 0.15
C GLY A 74 -5.06 2.22 0.31
N HIS A 75 -4.88 3.40 0.90
CA HIS A 75 -5.97 4.37 1.06
C HIS A 75 -6.49 4.96 -0.27
N CYS A 76 -5.68 4.95 -1.33
CA CYS A 76 -6.11 5.29 -2.69
C CYS A 76 -6.25 4.04 -3.56
N HIS A 77 -5.33 3.07 -3.44
CA HIS A 77 -5.29 1.84 -4.20
C HIS A 77 -6.10 0.72 -3.52
N ASN A 78 -7.41 0.88 -3.55
CA ASN A 78 -8.41 -0.08 -3.08
C ASN A 78 -9.65 -0.02 -3.99
N PRO A 79 -10.60 -0.98 -3.91
CA PRO A 79 -11.73 -1.04 -4.83
C PRO A 79 -12.68 0.16 -4.82
N ASP A 80 -12.69 0.93 -3.74
CA ASP A 80 -13.54 2.11 -3.55
C ASP A 80 -12.73 3.41 -3.48
N GLY A 81 -11.42 3.34 -3.68
CA GLY A 81 -10.49 4.46 -3.55
C GLY A 81 -10.32 5.29 -4.81
N ALA A 82 -9.59 6.40 -4.69
CA ALA A 82 -9.38 7.34 -5.80
C ALA A 82 -8.59 6.75 -7.00
N ALA A 83 -7.86 5.66 -6.78
CA ALA A 83 -7.08 4.97 -7.80
C ALA A 83 -7.69 3.62 -8.22
N ASP A 84 -9.00 3.43 -8.04
CA ASP A 84 -9.74 2.20 -8.38
C ASP A 84 -9.58 1.81 -9.86
N THR A 85 -9.59 2.79 -10.77
CA THR A 85 -9.40 2.59 -12.22
C THR A 85 -8.09 1.90 -12.57
N SER A 86 -7.06 2.03 -11.75
CA SER A 86 -5.79 1.33 -11.93
C SER A 86 -5.92 -0.18 -11.74
N ALA A 87 -6.97 -0.66 -11.05
CA ALA A 87 -7.15 -2.02 -10.57
C ALA A 87 -5.91 -2.57 -9.83
N LEU A 88 -5.10 -1.69 -9.26
CA LEU A 88 -3.99 -2.01 -8.38
C LEU A 88 -4.50 -1.91 -6.94
N ILE A 89 -4.55 -3.02 -6.22
CA ILE A 89 -5.17 -3.12 -4.89
C ILE A 89 -4.07 -3.41 -3.87
N LEU A 90 -3.77 -2.41 -3.05
CA LEU A 90 -2.64 -2.43 -2.12
C LEU A 90 -3.07 -2.34 -0.64
N ASP A 91 -4.38 -2.33 -0.37
CA ASP A 91 -4.96 -2.26 0.98
C ASP A 91 -4.99 -3.60 1.72
N GLY A 92 -4.52 -4.68 1.08
CA GLY A 92 -4.51 -6.03 1.63
C GLY A 92 -5.83 -6.79 1.51
N SER A 93 -6.88 -6.21 0.91
CA SER A 93 -8.18 -6.88 0.72
C SER A 93 -8.14 -7.99 -0.33
N HIS A 94 -7.16 -7.97 -1.24
CA HIS A 94 -7.03 -8.94 -2.33
C HIS A 94 -5.65 -9.62 -2.32
N ASN A 95 -5.66 -10.95 -2.37
CA ASN A 95 -4.43 -11.76 -2.28
C ASN A 95 -3.88 -12.21 -3.65
N ALA A 96 -4.64 -12.08 -4.74
CA ALA A 96 -4.15 -12.45 -6.06
C ALA A 96 -2.96 -11.57 -6.47
N ALA A 97 -1.92 -12.20 -6.99
CA ALA A 97 -0.68 -11.50 -7.37
C ALA A 97 -0.92 -10.38 -8.39
N ILE A 98 -1.81 -10.62 -9.36
CA ILE A 98 -2.17 -9.65 -10.39
C ILE A 98 -2.81 -8.39 -9.79
N ASN A 99 -3.65 -8.52 -8.76
CA ASN A 99 -4.28 -7.37 -8.12
C ASN A 99 -3.27 -6.51 -7.37
N ARG A 100 -2.19 -7.12 -6.88
CA ARG A 100 -1.07 -6.41 -6.24
C ARG A 100 -0.06 -5.84 -7.25
N GLY A 101 -0.29 -6.02 -8.53
CA GLY A 101 0.52 -5.45 -9.59
C GLY A 101 1.52 -6.40 -10.25
N VAL A 102 1.62 -7.65 -9.80
CA VAL A 102 2.58 -8.61 -10.38
C VAL A 102 2.16 -8.97 -11.81
N CYS A 103 3.03 -8.70 -12.77
CA CYS A 103 2.80 -8.87 -14.22
C CYS A 103 1.53 -8.16 -14.72
N LYS A 104 1.12 -7.11 -14.04
CA LYS A 104 -0.04 -6.32 -14.40
C LYS A 104 0.38 -5.13 -15.26
N THR A 105 -0.18 -5.04 -16.45
CA THR A 105 -0.01 -3.85 -17.30
C THR A 105 -0.74 -2.65 -16.69
N PRO A 106 -0.18 -1.44 -16.78
CA PRO A 106 -0.85 -0.24 -16.29
C PRO A 106 -2.08 0.07 -17.14
N VAL A 107 -3.15 0.55 -16.48
CA VAL A 107 -4.38 0.95 -17.17
C VAL A 107 -4.38 2.46 -17.43
N ALA A 108 -3.87 3.26 -16.51
CA ALA A 108 -3.95 4.71 -16.56
C ALA A 108 -2.69 5.39 -16.00
N ALA A 109 -1.50 4.86 -16.34
CA ALA A 109 -0.25 5.41 -15.80
C ALA A 109 0.27 6.64 -16.58
N GLY A 110 -0.19 6.84 -17.83
CA GLY A 110 0.35 7.93 -18.67
C GLY A 110 1.87 7.90 -18.75
N GLY A 111 2.51 9.05 -18.63
CA GLY A 111 3.98 9.18 -18.57
C GLY A 111 4.61 8.49 -17.36
N GLY A 112 3.85 8.27 -16.30
CA GLY A 112 4.30 7.55 -15.10
C GLY A 112 4.58 6.07 -15.29
N ALA A 113 4.44 5.52 -16.51
CA ALA A 113 4.87 4.16 -16.83
C ALA A 113 6.40 4.06 -17.05
N GLY A 114 7.09 5.16 -17.36
CA GLY A 114 8.54 5.16 -17.63
C GLY A 114 8.96 4.16 -18.70
N ASP A 115 8.15 4.00 -19.75
CA ASP A 115 8.31 3.01 -20.82
C ASP A 115 8.33 1.54 -20.37
N MET A 116 7.86 1.26 -19.15
CA MET A 116 7.80 -0.09 -18.59
C MET A 116 6.45 -0.75 -18.85
N LEU A 117 6.46 -2.09 -18.96
CA LEU A 117 5.27 -2.87 -19.31
C LEU A 117 4.41 -3.27 -18.11
N TYR A 118 5.02 -3.47 -16.94
CA TYR A 118 4.33 -4.06 -15.79
C TYR A 118 4.51 -3.27 -14.51
N SER A 119 3.46 -3.25 -13.70
CA SER A 119 3.50 -2.60 -12.40
C SER A 119 4.55 -3.21 -11.49
N ILE A 120 4.68 -4.53 -11.48
CA ILE A 120 5.75 -5.27 -10.79
C ILE A 120 6.24 -6.40 -11.70
N VAL A 121 7.56 -6.47 -11.89
CA VAL A 121 8.23 -7.58 -12.57
C VAL A 121 9.01 -8.39 -11.54
N PRO A 122 8.63 -9.66 -11.25
CA PRO A 122 9.36 -10.51 -10.31
C PRO A 122 10.86 -10.57 -10.63
N GLY A 123 11.70 -10.41 -9.61
CA GLY A 123 13.16 -10.43 -9.74
C GLY A 123 13.77 -9.17 -10.36
N ALA A 124 12.97 -8.23 -10.89
CA ALA A 124 13.46 -7.09 -11.64
C ALA A 124 12.87 -5.74 -11.14
N PRO A 125 13.32 -5.24 -9.98
CA PRO A 125 12.82 -3.99 -9.41
C PRO A 125 12.98 -2.80 -10.37
N ASP A 126 14.11 -2.70 -11.05
CA ASP A 126 14.40 -1.59 -11.96
C ASP A 126 13.57 -1.62 -13.28
N ARG A 127 12.75 -2.66 -13.47
CA ARG A 127 11.78 -2.80 -14.56
C ARG A 127 10.33 -2.74 -14.06
N SER A 128 10.13 -2.30 -12.82
CA SER A 128 8.83 -2.28 -12.15
C SER A 128 8.34 -0.84 -12.00
N ILE A 129 7.19 -0.52 -12.62
CA ILE A 129 6.56 0.80 -12.58
C ILE A 129 6.32 1.26 -11.14
N LEU A 130 5.93 0.36 -10.23
CA LEU A 130 5.73 0.68 -8.83
C LEU A 130 6.95 1.37 -8.23
N LEU A 131 8.13 0.78 -8.42
CA LEU A 131 9.37 1.31 -7.87
C LEU A 131 9.77 2.63 -8.56
N TYR A 132 9.68 2.68 -9.90
CA TYR A 132 9.93 3.89 -10.68
C TYR A 132 9.14 5.08 -10.13
N ARG A 133 7.83 4.91 -9.95
CA ARG A 133 6.97 5.96 -9.42
C ARG A 133 7.26 6.33 -7.96
N MET A 134 7.70 5.38 -7.15
CA MET A 134 8.12 5.66 -5.77
C MET A 134 9.44 6.45 -5.70
N GLU A 135 10.34 6.25 -6.67
CA GLU A 135 11.64 6.93 -6.77
C GLU A 135 11.53 8.29 -7.48
N SER A 136 10.50 8.51 -8.30
CA SER A 136 10.30 9.79 -8.98
C SER A 136 9.91 10.90 -8.02
N SER A 137 10.35 12.12 -8.27
CA SER A 137 9.91 13.37 -7.65
C SER A 137 9.09 14.25 -8.60
N GLU A 138 8.91 13.82 -9.84
CA GLU A 138 8.16 14.55 -10.85
C GLU A 138 6.66 14.45 -10.58
N PRO A 139 5.91 15.57 -10.61
CA PRO A 139 4.49 15.61 -10.23
C PRO A 139 3.60 14.63 -10.98
N ASP A 140 3.85 14.40 -12.28
CA ASP A 140 3.02 13.53 -13.12
C ASP A 140 3.40 12.04 -13.02
N GLU A 141 4.50 11.74 -12.34
CA GLU A 141 5.04 10.39 -12.22
C GLU A 141 5.02 9.87 -10.80
N MET A 142 5.35 10.72 -9.83
CA MET A 142 5.58 10.30 -8.44
C MET A 142 4.34 9.65 -7.81
N MET A 143 4.58 8.65 -6.97
CA MET A 143 3.58 8.07 -6.06
C MET A 143 4.10 8.03 -4.62
N PRO A 144 3.30 8.42 -3.62
CA PRO A 144 1.98 9.10 -3.72
C PRO A 144 2.04 10.44 -4.45
N GLU A 145 1.00 10.77 -5.19
CA GLU A 145 0.88 12.07 -5.91
C GLU A 145 0.83 13.26 -4.97
N LEU A 146 0.27 13.05 -3.78
CA LEU A 146 0.07 14.07 -2.76
C LEU A 146 0.61 13.59 -1.41
N GLY A 147 0.90 14.55 -0.55
CA GLY A 147 1.27 14.27 0.85
C GLY A 147 2.72 13.86 1.06
N ARG A 148 3.58 13.93 0.02
CA ARG A 148 5.02 13.77 0.19
C ARG A 148 5.82 14.90 -0.45
N SER A 149 6.92 15.25 0.18
CA SER A 149 7.95 16.16 -0.37
C SER A 149 9.33 15.50 -0.43
N LEU A 150 9.48 14.33 0.18
CA LEU A 150 10.73 13.59 0.24
C LEU A 150 10.52 12.14 -0.19
N ILE A 151 11.54 11.57 -0.77
CA ILE A 151 11.60 10.13 -1.08
C ILE A 151 11.96 9.38 0.21
N HIS A 152 11.19 8.34 0.55
CA HIS A 152 11.45 7.48 1.70
C HIS A 152 12.40 6.35 1.30
N SER A 153 13.70 6.57 1.45
CA SER A 153 14.75 5.66 0.99
C SER A 153 14.66 4.26 1.57
N GLU A 154 14.30 4.13 2.84
CA GLU A 154 14.14 2.85 3.52
C GLU A 154 12.95 2.06 2.99
N GLY A 155 11.85 2.75 2.70
CA GLY A 155 10.69 2.13 2.06
C GLY A 155 11.00 1.64 0.65
N ILE A 156 11.73 2.43 -0.14
CA ILE A 156 12.22 2.02 -1.45
C ILE A 156 13.13 0.80 -1.36
N ALA A 157 14.07 0.79 -0.43
CA ALA A 157 14.97 -0.34 -0.23
C ALA A 157 14.19 -1.62 0.10
N LEU A 158 13.18 -1.54 0.96
CA LEU A 158 12.30 -2.66 1.30
C LEU A 158 11.53 -3.18 0.07
N ILE A 159 10.90 -2.30 -0.70
CA ILE A 159 10.13 -2.70 -1.89
C ILE A 159 11.07 -3.28 -2.95
N LYS A 160 12.24 -2.70 -3.13
CA LYS A 160 13.29 -3.20 -4.04
C LYS A 160 13.73 -4.62 -3.66
N GLN A 161 13.96 -4.86 -2.37
CA GLN A 161 14.31 -6.18 -1.86
C GLN A 161 13.14 -7.18 -2.08
N TRP A 162 11.93 -6.80 -1.73
CA TRP A 162 10.75 -7.64 -1.92
C TRP A 162 10.57 -8.08 -3.37
N ILE A 163 10.69 -7.16 -4.33
CA ILE A 163 10.57 -7.48 -5.76
C ILE A 163 11.71 -8.41 -6.21
N ARG A 164 12.95 -8.21 -5.73
CA ARG A 164 14.08 -9.10 -6.05
C ARG A 164 13.87 -10.54 -5.57
N GLU A 165 13.29 -10.69 -4.38
CA GLU A 165 13.04 -12.00 -3.77
C GLU A 165 11.82 -12.70 -4.36
N MET A 166 11.03 -12.00 -5.17
CA MET A 166 9.80 -12.54 -5.74
C MET A 166 10.10 -13.57 -6.82
N PRO A 167 9.59 -14.82 -6.68
CA PRO A 167 9.80 -15.85 -7.70
C PRO A 167 8.94 -15.62 -8.94
N GLY A 168 9.37 -16.16 -10.06
CA GLY A 168 8.63 -16.15 -11.31
C GLY A 168 9.13 -15.13 -12.33
N SER A 169 8.40 -14.98 -13.40
CA SER A 169 8.65 -14.02 -14.48
C SER A 169 7.32 -13.62 -15.13
N CYS A 170 7.31 -12.47 -15.77
CA CYS A 170 6.17 -12.03 -16.55
C CYS A 170 6.24 -12.57 -17.98
N PRO A 171 5.09 -12.72 -18.66
CA PRO A 171 5.06 -13.01 -20.11
C PRO A 171 5.85 -11.97 -20.91
N ASN A 172 6.43 -12.41 -22.03
CA ASN A 172 7.09 -11.51 -23.00
C ASN A 172 6.05 -10.83 -23.89
#